data_1560435f422cb2a30c720c0994f2ee2a
#
_entry.id   1560435f422cb2a30c720c0994f2ee2a
#
_cell.length_a   1.000
_cell.length_b   1.000
_cell.length_c   1.000
_cell.angle_alpha   90.00
_cell.angle_beta   90.00
_cell.angle_gamma   90.00
#
_symmetry.space_group_name_H-M   'P 1'
#
loop_
_entity.id
_entity.type
_entity.pdbx_description
1 polymer ?
#
loop_
_entity_poly.entity_id
_entity_poly.type
_entity_poly.pdbx_seq_one_letter_code
_entity_poly.pdbx_strand_id
1 'polypeptide(L)'
;MGNYPPKKVHGFPTRDDLERYQYIRKARKPLASELINTSIAGRDYQIASIRAVMEAIEKRKRKFLLVMATGTGKTRTCIALVDALMRAGWAERVLFLVDRIALRDQTLEAFKEHLPNEPRWPKIGEKSIRFVLKE
;
A
#
# COMPACT_ATOMS: atom_id res chain seq x y z
N MET A 1 27.02 -13.54 -15.23
CA MET A 1 25.88 -12.68 -15.65
C MET A 1 24.75 -13.58 -16.13
N GLY A 2 23.63 -13.63 -15.40
CA GLY A 2 22.50 -14.46 -15.79
C GLY A 2 21.80 -13.90 -17.02
N ASN A 3 21.74 -14.68 -18.09
CA ASN A 3 20.96 -14.36 -19.29
C ASN A 3 19.47 -14.50 -18.95
N TYR A 4 18.84 -13.43 -18.49
CA TYR A 4 17.39 -13.39 -18.38
C TYR A 4 16.81 -13.23 -19.80
N PRO A 5 15.80 -14.03 -20.18
CA PRO A 5 15.16 -13.86 -21.49
C PRO A 5 14.55 -12.46 -21.60
N PRO A 6 14.58 -11.84 -22.78
CA PRO A 6 14.03 -10.52 -23.01
C PRO A 6 12.53 -10.52 -22.65
N LYS A 7 12.11 -9.59 -21.78
CA LYS A 7 10.70 -9.41 -21.43
C LYS A 7 10.05 -8.47 -22.44
N LYS A 8 8.88 -8.86 -22.96
CA LYS A 8 8.07 -8.01 -23.82
C LYS A 8 7.56 -6.83 -22.97
N VAL A 9 7.92 -5.60 -23.34
CA VAL A 9 7.49 -4.35 -22.68
C VAL A 9 6.34 -3.78 -23.51
N HIS A 10 5.24 -3.40 -22.88
CA HIS A 10 4.07 -2.85 -23.58
C HIS A 10 4.25 -1.40 -24.07
N GLY A 11 5.40 -0.80 -23.83
CA GLY A 11 5.76 0.54 -24.26
C GLY A 11 6.66 1.24 -23.22
N PHE A 12 7.21 2.37 -23.61
CA PHE A 12 7.92 3.27 -22.71
C PHE A 12 6.98 4.42 -22.30
N PRO A 13 7.17 5.00 -21.11
CA PRO A 13 6.43 6.20 -20.71
C PRO A 13 6.60 7.31 -21.77
N THR A 14 5.51 7.93 -22.14
CA THR A 14 5.54 9.11 -23.00
C THR A 14 6.07 10.32 -22.22
N ARG A 15 6.36 11.42 -22.93
CA ARG A 15 6.74 12.68 -22.27
C ARG A 15 5.65 13.15 -21.32
N ASP A 16 4.40 13.07 -21.75
CA ASP A 16 3.24 13.47 -20.95
C ASP A 16 3.09 12.62 -19.69
N ASP A 17 3.32 11.29 -19.79
CA ASP A 17 3.35 10.40 -18.62
C ASP A 17 4.44 10.82 -17.62
N LEU A 18 5.63 11.19 -18.11
CA LEU A 18 6.73 11.61 -17.24
C LEU A 18 6.44 12.96 -16.57
N GLU A 19 5.84 13.91 -17.28
CA GLU A 19 5.43 15.20 -16.74
C GLU A 19 4.32 15.03 -15.69
N ARG A 20 3.33 14.13 -15.96
CA ARG A 20 2.30 13.75 -15.00
C ARG A 20 2.89 13.12 -13.74
N TYR A 21 3.85 12.19 -13.87
CA TYR A 21 4.53 11.60 -12.71
C TYR A 21 5.30 12.63 -11.88
N GLN A 22 5.92 13.61 -12.53
CA GLN A 22 6.59 14.70 -11.83
C GLN A 22 5.60 15.59 -11.08
N TYR A 23 4.47 15.93 -11.69
CA TYR A 23 3.40 16.69 -11.06
C TYR A 23 2.85 15.97 -9.82
N ILE A 24 2.49 14.70 -9.94
CA ILE A 24 2.00 13.88 -8.82
C ILE A 24 3.01 13.86 -7.68
N ARG A 25 4.31 13.71 -7.98
CA ARG A 25 5.36 13.72 -6.95
C ARG A 25 5.46 15.07 -6.23
N LYS A 26 5.26 16.18 -6.91
CA LYS A 26 5.27 17.53 -6.33
C LYS A 26 4.02 17.81 -5.49
N ALA A 27 2.89 17.24 -5.85
CA ALA A 27 1.61 17.40 -5.17
C ALA A 27 1.46 16.56 -3.89
N ARG A 28 2.44 15.71 -3.54
CA ARG A 28 2.41 14.88 -2.33
C ARG A 28 2.36 15.73 -1.06
N LYS A 29 1.45 15.37 -0.17
CA LYS A 29 1.40 15.97 1.17
C LYS A 29 2.50 15.39 2.05
N PRO A 30 3.05 16.16 3.01
CA PRO A 30 3.98 15.63 4.01
C PRO A 30 3.30 14.53 4.84
N LEU A 31 3.94 13.37 4.96
CA LEU A 31 3.39 12.25 5.74
C LEU A 31 3.41 12.54 7.24
N ALA A 32 4.35 13.34 7.72
CA ALA A 32 4.42 13.72 9.13
C ALA A 32 3.15 14.45 9.60
N SER A 33 2.50 15.22 8.73
CA SER A 33 1.25 15.94 9.03
C SER A 33 -0.02 15.14 8.74
N GLU A 34 0.10 13.98 8.08
CA GLU A 34 -1.08 13.19 7.72
C GLU A 34 -1.67 12.48 8.94
N LEU A 35 -3.00 12.56 9.08
CA LEU A 35 -3.70 11.93 10.19
C LEU A 35 -3.86 10.44 9.94
N ILE A 36 -3.57 9.63 10.96
CA ILE A 36 -3.86 8.20 10.94
C ILE A 36 -5.32 8.00 11.29
N ASN A 37 -6.03 7.21 10.48
CA ASN A 37 -7.42 6.87 10.76
C ASN A 37 -7.51 5.89 11.95
N THR A 38 -7.83 6.42 13.13
CA THR A 38 -7.90 5.67 14.37
C THR A 38 -9.09 4.70 14.43
N SER A 39 -10.09 4.86 13.57
CA SER A 39 -11.18 3.87 13.45
C SER A 39 -10.67 2.55 12.82
N ILE A 40 -9.63 2.61 12.01
CA ILE A 40 -8.99 1.44 11.40
C ILE A 40 -7.93 0.87 12.35
N ALA A 41 -7.01 1.69 12.87
CA ALA A 41 -5.91 1.30 13.75
C ALA A 41 -5.74 2.33 14.86
N GLY A 42 -6.42 2.11 15.98
CA GLY A 42 -6.50 3.08 17.09
C GLY A 42 -5.63 2.76 18.31
N ARG A 43 -4.88 1.65 18.31
CA ARG A 43 -4.02 1.30 19.45
C ARG A 43 -2.67 2.02 19.34
N ASP A 44 -2.12 2.49 20.44
CA ASP A 44 -0.90 3.31 20.48
C ASP A 44 0.27 2.67 19.73
N TYR A 45 0.50 1.38 19.90
CA TYR A 45 1.58 0.68 19.19
C TYR A 45 1.34 0.57 17.67
N GLN A 46 0.09 0.53 17.21
CA GLN A 46 -0.25 0.54 15.79
C GLN A 46 0.05 1.93 15.21
N ILE A 47 -0.40 2.97 15.89
CA ILE A 47 -0.15 4.37 15.50
C ILE A 47 1.35 4.64 15.47
N ALA A 48 2.10 4.24 16.51
CA ALA A 48 3.56 4.40 16.55
C ALA A 48 4.26 3.67 15.40
N SER A 49 3.83 2.44 15.08
CA SER A 49 4.38 1.66 13.97
C SER A 49 4.12 2.34 12.60
N ILE A 50 2.91 2.84 12.39
CA ILE A 50 2.54 3.55 11.15
C ILE A 50 3.37 4.84 11.02
N ARG A 51 3.50 5.63 12.09
CA ARG A 51 4.32 6.85 12.11
C ARG A 51 5.77 6.55 11.76
N ALA A 52 6.36 5.54 12.38
CA ALA A 52 7.75 5.15 12.09
C ALA A 52 7.97 4.79 10.61
N VAL A 53 7.01 4.09 9.98
CA VAL A 53 7.08 3.78 8.55
C VAL A 53 6.92 5.05 7.70
N MET A 54 5.97 5.92 8.01
CA MET A 54 5.73 7.17 7.29
C MET A 54 6.97 8.09 7.31
N GLU A 55 7.59 8.26 8.48
CA GLU A 55 8.84 9.02 8.61
C GLU A 55 10.00 8.40 7.81
N ALA A 56 10.09 7.07 7.82
CA ALA A 56 11.13 6.37 7.07
C ALA A 56 10.91 6.50 5.55
N ILE A 57 9.66 6.55 5.07
CA ILE A 57 9.32 6.82 3.66
C ILE A 57 9.76 8.24 3.28
N GLU A 58 9.50 9.25 4.10
CA GLU A 58 9.96 10.62 3.87
C GLU A 58 11.49 10.71 3.78
N LYS A 59 12.20 9.93 4.59
CA LYS A 59 13.65 9.75 4.53
C LYS A 59 14.12 8.87 3.35
N ARG A 60 13.24 8.62 2.37
CA ARG A 60 13.49 7.84 1.14
C ARG A 60 13.87 6.37 1.36
N LYS A 61 13.59 5.80 2.51
CA LYS A 61 13.71 4.36 2.72
C LYS A 61 12.60 3.64 1.96
N ARG A 62 12.91 2.45 1.41
CA ARG A 62 11.98 1.68 0.54
C ARG A 62 11.62 0.32 1.08
N LYS A 63 12.25 -0.12 2.16
CA LYS A 63 12.03 -1.44 2.76
C LYS A 63 11.82 -1.26 4.26
N PHE A 64 10.78 -1.91 4.77
CA PHE A 64 10.39 -1.84 6.18
C PHE A 64 10.03 -3.23 6.66
N LEU A 65 10.33 -3.52 7.91
CA LEU A 65 9.90 -4.72 8.60
C LEU A 65 9.12 -4.32 9.84
N LEU A 66 7.85 -4.72 9.90
CA LEU A 66 7.01 -4.61 11.10
C LEU A 66 6.85 -5.99 11.71
N VAL A 67 7.34 -6.15 12.93
CA VAL A 67 7.19 -7.39 13.70
C VAL A 67 6.08 -7.18 14.73
N MET A 68 4.99 -7.91 14.55
CA MET A 68 3.80 -7.81 15.40
C MET A 68 3.29 -9.20 15.76
N ALA A 69 2.90 -9.41 17.01
CA ALA A 69 2.35 -10.68 17.49
C ALA A 69 1.01 -11.03 16.81
N THR A 70 0.62 -12.29 16.89
CA THR A 70 -0.69 -12.73 16.40
C THR A 70 -1.80 -12.06 17.21
N GLY A 71 -2.90 -11.66 16.56
CA GLY A 71 -4.03 -10.98 17.21
C GLY A 71 -3.85 -9.49 17.51
N THR A 72 -2.68 -8.90 17.22
CA THR A 72 -2.42 -7.48 17.46
C THR A 72 -2.97 -6.54 16.38
N GLY A 73 -3.66 -7.07 15.35
CA GLY A 73 -4.26 -6.26 14.29
C GLY A 73 -3.29 -5.89 13.17
N LYS A 74 -2.35 -6.77 12.80
CA LYS A 74 -1.42 -6.56 11.67
C LYS A 74 -2.10 -6.07 10.40
N THR A 75 -3.20 -6.72 10.00
CA THR A 75 -3.96 -6.37 8.81
C THR A 75 -4.53 -4.96 8.91
N ARG A 76 -5.14 -4.59 10.05
CA ARG A 76 -5.67 -3.25 10.27
C ARG A 76 -4.57 -2.19 10.26
N THR A 77 -3.41 -2.48 10.83
CA THR A 77 -2.24 -1.59 10.78
C THR A 77 -1.78 -1.34 9.34
N CYS A 78 -1.72 -2.41 8.52
CA CYS A 78 -1.40 -2.27 7.10
C CYS A 78 -2.46 -1.47 6.33
N ILE A 79 -3.74 -1.71 6.59
CA ILE A 79 -4.84 -0.98 5.94
C ILE A 79 -4.79 0.51 6.30
N ALA A 80 -4.57 0.85 7.57
CA ALA A 80 -4.46 2.25 8.00
C ALA A 80 -3.22 2.96 7.42
N LEU A 81 -2.12 2.24 7.24
CA LEU A 81 -0.94 2.76 6.54
C LEU A 81 -1.25 3.02 5.06
N VAL A 82 -1.92 2.08 4.39
CA VAL A 82 -2.34 2.22 2.99
C VAL A 82 -3.26 3.43 2.83
N ASP A 83 -4.28 3.55 3.67
CA ASP A 83 -5.20 4.69 3.71
C ASP A 83 -4.45 6.04 3.82
N ALA A 84 -3.53 6.16 4.77
CA ALA A 84 -2.74 7.36 4.97
C ALA A 84 -1.85 7.69 3.76
N LEU A 85 -1.18 6.69 3.17
CA LEU A 85 -0.33 6.88 2.00
C LEU A 85 -1.12 7.30 0.76
N MET A 86 -2.33 6.79 0.60
CA MET A 86 -3.22 7.14 -0.52
C MET A 86 -3.76 8.56 -0.36
N ARG A 87 -4.27 8.93 0.80
CA ARG A 87 -4.76 10.29 1.09
C ARG A 87 -3.68 11.35 0.97
N ALA A 88 -2.43 10.99 1.27
CA ALA A 88 -1.28 11.87 1.11
C ALA A 88 -0.72 11.90 -0.33
N GLY A 89 -1.26 11.11 -1.27
CA GLY A 89 -0.80 11.02 -2.65
C GLY A 89 0.56 10.33 -2.84
N TRP A 90 0.98 9.49 -1.87
CA TRP A 90 2.23 8.73 -1.97
C TRP A 90 2.04 7.36 -2.62
N ALA A 91 0.84 6.81 -2.58
CA ALA A 91 0.48 5.54 -3.21
C ALA A 91 -0.82 5.67 -3.99
N GLU A 92 -0.83 5.26 -5.25
CA GLU A 92 -2.02 5.15 -6.11
C GLU A 92 -2.44 3.69 -6.27
N ARG A 93 -1.48 2.79 -6.23
CA ARG A 93 -1.67 1.35 -6.38
C ARG A 93 -0.89 0.61 -5.33
N VAL A 94 -1.54 -0.34 -4.67
CA VAL A 94 -0.96 -1.16 -3.61
C VAL A 94 -1.08 -2.63 -3.97
N LEU A 95 0.01 -3.37 -3.87
CA LEU A 95 0.03 -4.81 -3.99
C LEU A 95 0.15 -5.43 -2.59
N PHE A 96 -0.90 -6.14 -2.18
CA PHE A 96 -0.92 -6.88 -0.93
C PHE A 96 -0.72 -8.38 -1.19
N LEU A 97 0.31 -8.97 -0.61
CA LEU A 97 0.64 -10.38 -0.79
C LEU A 97 0.40 -11.16 0.49
N VAL A 98 -0.26 -12.29 0.35
CA VAL A 98 -0.48 -13.28 1.43
C VAL A 98 -0.12 -14.68 0.95
N ASP A 99 0.28 -15.54 1.88
CA ASP A 99 0.73 -16.90 1.58
C ASP A 99 -0.41 -17.93 1.52
N ARG A 100 -1.58 -17.62 2.09
CA ARG A 100 -2.72 -18.54 2.23
C ARG A 100 -4.01 -17.96 1.69
N ILE A 101 -4.82 -18.81 1.03
CA ILE A 101 -6.13 -18.43 0.48
C ILE A 101 -7.08 -17.92 1.57
N ALA A 102 -7.12 -18.59 2.73
CA ALA A 102 -7.96 -18.16 3.86
C ALA A 102 -7.61 -16.74 4.36
N LEU A 103 -6.32 -16.40 4.39
CA LEU A 103 -5.87 -15.04 4.73
C LEU A 103 -6.23 -14.02 3.66
N ARG A 104 -6.29 -14.44 2.39
CA ARG A 104 -6.75 -13.60 1.29
C ARG A 104 -8.19 -13.13 1.52
N ASP A 105 -9.10 -14.07 1.76
CA ASP A 105 -10.52 -13.76 1.88
C ASP A 105 -10.79 -12.90 3.12
N GLN A 106 -10.16 -13.23 4.25
CA GLN A 106 -10.20 -12.41 5.46
C GLN A 106 -9.65 -11.00 5.23
N THR A 107 -8.56 -10.88 4.48
CA THR A 107 -7.97 -9.58 4.16
C THR A 107 -8.87 -8.77 3.23
N LEU A 108 -9.48 -9.42 2.23
CA LEU A 108 -10.44 -8.78 1.33
C LEU A 108 -11.63 -8.19 2.10
N GLU A 109 -12.20 -8.96 3.04
CA GLU A 109 -13.31 -8.46 3.88
C GLU A 109 -12.85 -7.27 4.75
N ALA A 110 -11.67 -7.33 5.35
CA ALA A 110 -11.14 -6.22 6.12
C ALA A 110 -10.92 -4.95 5.28
N PHE A 111 -10.45 -5.09 4.03
CA PHE A 111 -10.35 -3.95 3.12
C PHE A 111 -11.71 -3.42 2.68
N LYS A 112 -12.73 -4.28 2.49
CA LYS A 112 -14.10 -3.84 2.20
C LYS A 112 -14.70 -3.05 3.36
N GLU A 113 -14.47 -3.52 4.58
CA GLU A 113 -14.96 -2.87 5.79
C GLU A 113 -14.34 -1.48 6.00
N HIS A 114 -13.03 -1.38 5.83
CA HIS A 114 -12.29 -0.18 6.22
C HIS A 114 -12.06 0.82 5.09
N LEU A 115 -12.02 0.35 3.84
CA LEU A 115 -11.86 1.19 2.64
C LEU A 115 -12.94 0.85 1.60
N PRO A 116 -14.23 1.08 1.89
CA PRO A 116 -15.33 0.64 1.04
C PRO A 116 -15.34 1.26 -0.36
N ASN A 117 -14.86 2.49 -0.48
CA ASN A 117 -14.89 3.26 -1.73
C ASN A 117 -13.70 2.97 -2.66
N GLU A 118 -12.71 2.23 -2.17
CA GLU A 118 -11.51 1.95 -2.95
C GLU A 118 -11.70 0.70 -3.82
N PRO A 119 -11.45 0.78 -5.14
CA PRO A 119 -11.58 -0.36 -6.04
C PRO A 119 -10.55 -1.44 -5.73
N ARG A 120 -10.99 -2.69 -5.73
CA ARG A 120 -10.20 -3.88 -5.41
C ARG A 120 -10.23 -4.89 -6.54
N TRP A 121 -9.11 -5.48 -6.83
CA TRP A 121 -8.96 -6.49 -7.86
C TRP A 121 -8.39 -7.78 -7.28
N PRO A 122 -9.23 -8.68 -6.75
CA PRO A 122 -8.79 -10.02 -6.42
C PRO A 122 -8.54 -10.80 -7.71
N LYS A 123 -7.35 -11.30 -7.91
CA LYS A 123 -7.09 -12.22 -9.01
C LYS A 123 -7.46 -13.63 -8.55
N ILE A 124 -8.58 -14.14 -9.06
CA ILE A 124 -9.09 -15.47 -8.72
C ILE A 124 -8.12 -16.51 -9.31
N GLY A 125 -7.66 -17.45 -8.46
CA GLY A 125 -6.82 -18.59 -8.89
C GLY A 125 -5.32 -18.43 -8.72
N GLU A 126 -4.79 -17.27 -8.36
CA GLU A 126 -3.36 -17.08 -8.02
C GLU A 126 -3.15 -16.97 -6.50
N LYS A 127 -1.97 -17.42 -6.04
CA LYS A 127 -1.56 -17.32 -4.62
C LYS A 127 -1.31 -15.88 -4.13
N SER A 128 -1.49 -14.89 -4.99
CA SER A 128 -1.27 -13.47 -4.69
C SER A 128 -2.54 -12.66 -4.85
N ILE A 129 -2.80 -11.76 -3.92
CA ILE A 129 -3.83 -10.73 -4.04
C ILE A 129 -3.16 -9.48 -4.61
N ARG A 130 -3.61 -9.08 -5.79
CA ARG A 130 -3.22 -7.80 -6.36
C ARG A 130 -4.36 -6.82 -6.17
N PHE A 131 -4.21 -5.88 -5.25
CA PHE A 131 -5.08 -4.72 -5.19
C PHE A 131 -4.54 -3.67 -6.16
N VAL A 132 -5.19 -3.51 -7.28
CA VAL A 132 -4.93 -2.39 -8.19
C VAL A 132 -6.01 -1.38 -7.89
N LEU A 133 -5.65 -0.33 -7.18
CA LEU A 133 -6.53 0.81 -7.00
C LEU A 133 -6.52 1.57 -8.33
N LYS A 134 -7.68 1.67 -8.96
CA LYS A 134 -7.83 2.39 -10.22
C LYS A 134 -8.09 3.87 -9.89
N GLU A 135 -7.47 4.74 -10.67
CA GLU A 135 -7.77 6.18 -10.68
C GLU A 135 -9.24 6.45 -10.97
#